data_a2eb1d555b3aaf81e2d9a23a601edac6
#
_entry.id   a2eb1d555b3aaf81e2d9a23a601edac6
#
_cell.length_a   1.000
_cell.length_b   1.000
_cell.length_c   1.000
_cell.angle_alpha   90.00
_cell.angle_beta   90.00
_cell.angle_gamma   90.00
#
_symmetry.space_group_name_H-M   'P 1'
#
loop_
_entity.id
_entity.type
_entity.pdbx_description
1 polymer ?
#
loop_
_entity_poly.entity_id
_entity_poly.type
_entity_poly.pdbx_seq_one_letter_code
_entity_poly.pdbx_strand_id
1 'polypeptide(L)'
;MSAVEKFVEKFVASLDDQPLSVDRLVTQPSNLSPEEMMTALSHPAVGRAGIDLMADFMHPTDSRYFDAIYGSFYGQKNIRGWLVPTMSEISFIEFVPTSEPEYFDDGEGITTVDEWQMVADMAAMGMGEGKMPMSRGVSVRRYRQGWMTWACDVYDTGSFRAPPPPGVEAAPLPDAPSPNEWERHAATPITVCSEVDFDADCDQFHPTDSVYIDPIFGEFHGRDEIKSWIMDIMPRVGRIEFVPVGPELNNGSTYLQEWIQVAVTSTGERVPMTRGTSVRRYKDGSTIYAADYFDIATLTTPEVLAASRDCGSTITTDDIMKYKLRGL
;
A
#
# COMPACT_ATOMS: atom_id res chain seq x y z
N MET A 1 34.71 -3.24 -0.83
CA MET A 1 33.59 -2.31 -1.03
C MET A 1 32.64 -2.97 -1.99
N SER A 2 31.40 -3.22 -1.57
CA SER A 2 30.34 -3.82 -2.38
C SER A 2 29.92 -2.89 -3.54
N ALA A 3 29.09 -3.38 -4.46
CA ALA A 3 28.50 -2.54 -5.51
C ALA A 3 27.65 -1.41 -4.91
N VAL A 4 26.86 -1.73 -3.87
CA VAL A 4 26.04 -0.77 -3.12
C VAL A 4 26.88 0.32 -2.48
N GLU A 5 27.94 -0.03 -1.75
CA GLU A 5 28.81 0.96 -1.08
C GLU A 5 29.43 1.94 -2.10
N LYS A 6 29.92 1.43 -3.23
CA LYS A 6 30.48 2.28 -4.32
C LYS A 6 29.42 3.19 -4.93
N PHE A 7 28.22 2.65 -5.11
CA PHE A 7 27.11 3.43 -5.66
C PHE A 7 26.68 4.53 -4.71
N VAL A 8 26.49 4.21 -3.42
CA VAL A 8 26.10 5.16 -2.37
C VAL A 8 27.15 6.24 -2.20
N GLU A 9 28.43 5.90 -2.15
CA GLU A 9 29.52 6.88 -2.07
C GLU A 9 29.47 7.87 -3.23
N LYS A 10 29.30 7.36 -4.45
CA LYS A 10 29.18 8.21 -5.65
C LYS A 10 27.92 9.07 -5.63
N PHE A 11 26.79 8.53 -5.18
CA PHE A 11 25.53 9.26 -5.05
C PHE A 11 25.68 10.39 -4.03
N VAL A 12 26.15 10.09 -2.82
CA VAL A 12 26.34 11.11 -1.75
C VAL A 12 27.29 12.21 -2.20
N ALA A 13 28.42 11.85 -2.83
CA ALA A 13 29.33 12.85 -3.38
C ALA A 13 28.69 13.74 -4.45
N SER A 14 27.75 13.22 -5.23
CA SER A 14 27.01 14.00 -6.23
C SER A 14 26.06 15.03 -5.63
N LEU A 15 25.67 14.89 -4.37
CA LEU A 15 24.79 15.84 -3.67
C LEU A 15 25.54 17.12 -3.29
N ASP A 16 26.84 17.04 -3.07
CA ASP A 16 27.71 18.20 -2.77
C ASP A 16 27.86 19.11 -4.01
N ASP A 17 27.87 18.50 -5.21
CA ASP A 17 28.05 19.22 -6.48
C ASP A 17 26.71 19.73 -7.06
N GLN A 18 25.62 19.05 -6.80
CA GLN A 18 24.28 19.37 -7.29
C GLN A 18 23.26 19.19 -6.17
N PRO A 19 22.85 20.27 -5.49
CA PRO A 19 21.79 20.17 -4.49
C PRO A 19 20.53 19.57 -5.13
N LEU A 20 19.82 18.79 -4.33
CA LEU A 20 18.60 18.07 -4.68
C LEU A 20 17.64 18.99 -5.45
N SER A 21 17.55 18.79 -6.76
CA SER A 21 16.72 19.59 -7.65
C SER A 21 15.55 18.78 -8.15
N VAL A 22 14.35 19.33 -8.09
CA VAL A 22 13.14 18.74 -8.69
C VAL A 22 13.27 18.56 -10.21
N ASP A 23 14.20 19.27 -10.85
CA ASP A 23 14.48 19.20 -12.29
C ASP A 23 15.54 18.15 -12.65
N ARG A 24 16.14 17.48 -11.66
CA ARG A 24 17.12 16.41 -11.92
C ARG A 24 16.44 15.26 -12.65
N LEU A 25 17.01 14.85 -13.78
CA LEU A 25 16.55 13.71 -14.57
C LEU A 25 17.70 12.72 -14.78
N VAL A 26 17.51 11.48 -14.35
CA VAL A 26 18.44 10.37 -14.60
C VAL A 26 17.97 9.62 -15.85
N THR A 27 18.87 9.48 -16.82
CA THR A 27 18.54 8.88 -18.14
C THR A 27 19.21 7.52 -18.37
N GLN A 28 20.02 7.06 -17.42
CA GLN A 28 20.69 5.77 -17.50
C GLN A 28 20.16 4.87 -16.35
N PRO A 29 19.85 3.60 -16.65
CA PRO A 29 19.40 2.67 -15.62
C PRO A 29 20.50 2.44 -14.58
N SER A 30 20.06 2.07 -13.38
CA SER A 30 20.98 1.59 -12.36
C SER A 30 21.58 0.24 -12.78
N ASN A 31 22.87 0.05 -12.44
CA ASN A 31 23.54 -1.26 -12.57
C ASN A 31 23.36 -2.14 -11.31
N LEU A 32 22.58 -1.67 -10.34
CA LEU A 32 22.24 -2.41 -9.13
C LEU A 32 21.10 -3.40 -9.42
N SER A 33 21.12 -4.54 -8.75
CA SER A 33 19.95 -5.41 -8.66
C SER A 33 18.83 -4.72 -7.85
N PRO A 34 17.58 -5.17 -7.94
CA PRO A 34 16.50 -4.64 -7.10
C PRO A 34 16.79 -4.72 -5.60
N GLU A 35 17.40 -5.81 -5.13
CA GLU A 35 17.83 -5.97 -3.73
C GLU A 35 18.93 -4.97 -3.35
N GLU A 36 19.89 -4.74 -4.25
CA GLU A 36 20.93 -3.73 -4.06
C GLU A 36 20.35 -2.30 -4.10
N MET A 37 19.33 -2.03 -4.93
CA MET A 37 18.63 -0.73 -4.93
C MET A 37 17.92 -0.50 -3.61
N MET A 38 17.20 -1.50 -3.08
CA MET A 38 16.54 -1.42 -1.77
C MET A 38 17.56 -1.19 -0.65
N THR A 39 18.68 -1.93 -0.69
CA THR A 39 19.79 -1.75 0.27
C THR A 39 20.37 -0.34 0.18
N ALA A 40 20.52 0.22 -1.03
CA ALA A 40 21.03 1.57 -1.23
C ALA A 40 20.07 2.62 -0.67
N LEU A 41 18.74 2.46 -0.88
CA LEU A 41 17.71 3.35 -0.33
C LEU A 41 17.72 3.39 1.20
N SER A 42 17.97 2.26 1.84
CA SER A 42 18.02 2.11 3.30
C SER A 42 19.38 2.39 3.90
N HIS A 43 20.38 2.74 3.09
CA HIS A 43 21.76 2.90 3.57
C HIS A 43 21.90 4.15 4.47
N PRO A 44 22.52 4.05 5.66
CA PRO A 44 22.60 5.17 6.62
C PRO A 44 23.23 6.45 6.05
N ALA A 45 24.22 6.33 5.14
CA ALA A 45 24.86 7.48 4.52
C ALA A 45 23.95 8.24 3.54
N VAL A 46 22.91 7.60 3.02
CA VAL A 46 21.93 8.24 2.13
C VAL A 46 20.92 9.07 2.94
N GLY A 47 20.50 8.55 4.10
CA GLY A 47 19.63 9.26 5.01
C GLY A 47 18.37 9.81 4.28
N ARG A 48 18.10 11.11 4.49
CA ARG A 48 16.93 11.77 3.87
C ARG A 48 17.03 11.90 2.34
N ALA A 49 18.22 11.82 1.75
CA ALA A 49 18.39 11.79 0.31
C ALA A 49 17.89 10.48 -0.35
N GLY A 50 17.46 9.50 0.46
CA GLY A 50 16.82 8.28 -0.04
C GLY A 50 15.60 8.54 -0.92
N ILE A 51 14.88 9.62 -0.67
CA ILE A 51 13.72 10.04 -1.49
C ILE A 51 14.17 10.47 -2.90
N ASP A 52 15.24 11.25 -2.97
CA ASP A 52 15.82 11.64 -4.25
C ASP A 52 16.40 10.44 -5.00
N LEU A 53 17.07 9.55 -4.27
CA LEU A 53 17.59 8.32 -4.83
C LEU A 53 16.45 7.41 -5.35
N MET A 54 15.34 7.32 -4.64
CA MET A 54 14.17 6.60 -5.12
C MET A 54 13.64 7.20 -6.41
N ALA A 55 13.55 8.52 -6.50
CA ALA A 55 13.16 9.20 -7.74
C ALA A 55 14.18 8.98 -8.87
N ASP A 56 15.48 8.86 -8.55
CA ASP A 56 16.54 8.54 -9.53
C ASP A 56 16.39 7.12 -10.11
N PHE A 57 15.83 6.19 -9.35
CA PHE A 57 15.58 4.82 -9.83
C PHE A 57 14.34 4.72 -10.75
N MET A 58 13.46 5.72 -10.74
CA MET A 58 12.27 5.72 -11.60
C MET A 58 12.65 5.84 -13.07
N HIS A 59 11.96 5.08 -13.93
CA HIS A 59 12.14 5.18 -15.37
C HIS A 59 11.74 6.57 -15.88
N PRO A 60 12.49 7.21 -16.79
CA PRO A 60 12.24 8.60 -17.22
C PRO A 60 10.82 8.86 -17.72
N THR A 61 10.25 7.94 -18.50
CA THR A 61 8.93 8.09 -19.16
C THR A 61 7.89 7.06 -18.71
N ASP A 62 8.32 5.80 -18.48
CA ASP A 62 7.40 4.66 -18.31
C ASP A 62 7.19 4.28 -16.85
N SER A 63 7.66 5.12 -15.92
CA SER A 63 7.40 4.93 -14.49
C SER A 63 6.04 5.48 -14.08
N ARG A 64 5.43 4.80 -13.13
CA ARG A 64 4.21 5.24 -12.46
C ARG A 64 4.38 5.11 -10.94
N TYR A 65 3.92 6.10 -10.22
CA TYR A 65 3.82 6.07 -8.77
C TYR A 65 2.35 6.29 -8.37
N PHE A 66 1.83 5.43 -7.49
CA PHE A 66 0.54 5.61 -6.87
C PHE A 66 0.70 5.83 -5.36
N ASP A 67 0.09 6.87 -4.85
CA ASP A 67 0.00 7.18 -3.43
C ASP A 67 -1.46 7.29 -3.00
N ALA A 68 -1.81 6.75 -1.84
CA ALA A 68 -3.19 6.70 -1.37
C ALA A 68 -3.83 8.08 -1.13
N ILE A 69 -3.02 9.13 -0.85
CA ILE A 69 -3.49 10.50 -0.64
C ILE A 69 -3.49 11.30 -1.94
N TYR A 70 -2.39 11.19 -2.70
CA TYR A 70 -2.08 12.12 -3.79
C TYR A 70 -2.41 11.57 -5.18
N GLY A 71 -2.76 10.28 -5.29
CA GLY A 71 -3.12 9.65 -6.56
C GLY A 71 -1.94 9.18 -7.38
N SER A 72 -2.05 9.29 -8.71
CA SER A 72 -1.07 8.71 -9.64
C SER A 72 -0.21 9.76 -10.32
N PHE A 73 1.10 9.49 -10.37
CA PHE A 73 2.11 10.31 -11.05
C PHE A 73 2.82 9.49 -12.12
N TYR A 74 3.11 10.09 -13.27
CA TYR A 74 3.69 9.43 -14.44
C TYR A 74 5.00 10.07 -14.85
N GLY A 75 6.04 9.24 -15.06
CA GLY A 75 7.38 9.64 -15.45
C GLY A 75 8.18 10.24 -14.31
N GLN A 76 9.50 10.02 -14.34
CA GLN A 76 10.44 10.42 -13.29
C GLN A 76 10.29 11.89 -12.88
N LYS A 77 10.13 12.79 -13.85
CA LYS A 77 10.05 14.24 -13.58
C LYS A 77 8.84 14.60 -12.72
N ASN A 78 7.66 14.08 -13.03
CA ASN A 78 6.44 14.37 -12.29
C ASN A 78 6.47 13.71 -10.91
N ILE A 79 6.96 12.46 -10.85
CA ILE A 79 7.11 11.73 -9.58
C ILE A 79 8.07 12.50 -8.65
N ARG A 80 9.23 12.91 -9.14
CA ARG A 80 10.19 13.70 -8.38
C ARG A 80 9.62 15.04 -7.93
N GLY A 81 8.94 15.76 -8.85
CA GLY A 81 8.35 17.06 -8.58
C GLY A 81 7.29 17.06 -7.48
N TRP A 82 6.63 15.92 -7.29
CA TRP A 82 5.70 15.71 -6.19
C TRP A 82 6.39 15.12 -4.94
N LEU A 83 7.13 14.03 -5.10
CA LEU A 83 7.65 13.22 -3.99
C LEU A 83 8.65 14.01 -3.13
N VAL A 84 9.61 14.70 -3.74
CA VAL A 84 10.69 15.39 -3.01
C VAL A 84 10.16 16.53 -2.13
N PRO A 85 9.33 17.47 -2.63
CA PRO A 85 8.73 18.50 -1.79
C PRO A 85 7.85 17.92 -0.68
N THR A 86 6.96 16.98 -1.03
CA THR A 86 6.01 16.37 -0.08
C THR A 86 6.73 15.71 1.09
N MET A 87 7.74 14.88 0.80
CA MET A 87 8.51 14.21 1.85
C MET A 87 9.36 15.16 2.68
N SER A 88 9.76 16.29 2.11
CA SER A 88 10.43 17.36 2.88
C SER A 88 9.49 18.03 3.89
N GLU A 89 8.25 18.27 3.50
CA GLU A 89 7.22 18.86 4.37
C GLU A 89 6.82 17.93 5.52
N ILE A 90 6.74 16.61 5.27
CA ILE A 90 6.40 15.60 6.27
C ILE A 90 7.64 14.97 6.92
N SER A 91 8.73 15.70 7.05
CA SER A 91 10.02 15.21 7.55
C SER A 91 10.00 14.71 9.00
N PHE A 92 8.92 14.94 9.73
CA PHE A 92 8.65 14.38 11.06
C PHE A 92 8.06 12.96 11.02
N ILE A 93 7.79 12.41 9.83
CA ILE A 93 7.30 11.05 9.66
C ILE A 93 8.45 10.10 9.34
N GLU A 94 8.44 8.94 9.97
CA GLU A 94 9.32 7.81 9.69
C GLU A 94 8.50 6.61 9.26
N PHE A 95 9.03 5.83 8.31
CA PHE A 95 8.48 4.54 7.89
C PHE A 95 9.34 3.44 8.50
N VAL A 96 8.81 2.76 9.51
CA VAL A 96 9.52 1.70 10.23
C VAL A 96 9.11 0.36 9.64
N PRO A 97 10.04 -0.41 9.05
CA PRO A 97 9.72 -1.74 8.52
C PRO A 97 9.11 -2.64 9.60
N THR A 98 8.04 -3.35 9.25
CA THR A 98 7.39 -4.34 10.13
C THR A 98 7.71 -5.78 9.76
N SER A 99 8.30 -5.98 8.58
CA SER A 99 8.84 -7.25 8.10
C SER A 99 10.08 -7.03 7.25
N GLU A 100 10.82 -8.09 6.97
CA GLU A 100 11.86 -8.04 5.94
C GLU A 100 11.22 -7.87 4.56
N PRO A 101 11.88 -7.13 3.63
CA PRO A 101 11.41 -6.99 2.27
C PRO A 101 11.28 -8.34 1.57
N GLU A 102 10.22 -8.52 0.81
CA GLU A 102 10.00 -9.74 0.03
C GLU A 102 10.18 -9.48 -1.47
N TYR A 103 10.68 -10.50 -2.18
CA TYR A 103 11.06 -10.40 -3.58
C TYR A 103 10.33 -11.48 -4.39
N PHE A 104 9.73 -11.06 -5.50
CA PHE A 104 8.98 -11.92 -6.40
C PHE A 104 9.53 -11.76 -7.81
N ASP A 105 9.88 -12.87 -8.45
CA ASP A 105 10.13 -12.91 -9.89
C ASP A 105 8.77 -13.09 -10.60
N ASP A 106 8.36 -12.11 -11.38
CA ASP A 106 7.09 -12.12 -12.09
C ASP A 106 7.26 -12.48 -13.61
N GLY A 107 8.44 -12.98 -13.98
CA GLY A 107 8.80 -13.35 -15.35
C GLY A 107 9.21 -12.18 -16.26
N GLU A 108 8.95 -10.94 -15.85
CA GLU A 108 9.38 -9.71 -16.54
C GLU A 108 10.46 -8.95 -15.76
N GLY A 109 10.64 -9.28 -14.51
CA GLY A 109 11.63 -8.72 -13.61
C GLY A 109 11.32 -9.05 -12.13
N ILE A 110 11.67 -8.15 -11.24
CA ILE A 110 11.45 -8.33 -9.81
C ILE A 110 10.41 -7.34 -9.30
N THR A 111 9.48 -7.85 -8.49
CA THR A 111 8.62 -7.02 -7.66
C THR A 111 9.04 -7.16 -6.21
N THR A 112 9.17 -6.04 -5.49
CA THR A 112 9.42 -6.02 -4.05
C THR A 112 8.19 -5.60 -3.29
N VAL A 113 8.06 -6.12 -2.07
CA VAL A 113 6.98 -5.80 -1.14
C VAL A 113 7.60 -5.48 0.21
N ASP A 114 7.27 -4.31 0.73
CA ASP A 114 7.74 -3.81 2.01
C ASP A 114 6.54 -3.39 2.87
N GLU A 115 6.35 -4.04 4.00
CA GLU A 115 5.35 -3.64 4.99
C GLU A 115 5.99 -2.74 6.04
N TRP A 116 5.30 -1.68 6.42
CA TRP A 116 5.82 -0.68 7.35
C TRP A 116 4.74 -0.09 8.25
N GLN A 117 5.21 0.42 9.39
CA GLN A 117 4.44 1.27 10.29
C GLN A 117 4.91 2.71 10.12
N MET A 118 4.01 3.60 9.79
CA MET A 118 4.25 5.02 9.82
C MET A 118 4.21 5.51 11.27
N VAL A 119 5.22 6.28 11.67
CA VAL A 119 5.32 6.87 13.00
C VAL A 119 5.66 8.35 12.90
N ALA A 120 5.00 9.18 13.68
CA ALA A 120 5.31 10.60 13.79
C ALA A 120 6.29 10.84 14.95
N ASP A 121 7.32 11.65 14.71
CA ASP A 121 8.19 12.18 15.75
C ASP A 121 7.49 13.35 16.46
N MET A 122 7.04 13.10 17.68
CA MET A 122 6.32 14.06 18.49
C MET A 122 7.14 15.29 18.82
N ALA A 123 8.46 15.13 19.02
CA ALA A 123 9.35 16.25 19.31
C ALA A 123 9.49 17.18 18.08
N ALA A 124 9.61 16.62 16.89
CA ALA A 124 9.64 17.38 15.64
C ALA A 124 8.33 18.14 15.38
N MET A 125 7.21 17.61 15.87
CA MET A 125 5.89 18.27 15.81
C MET A 125 5.65 19.30 16.92
N GLY A 126 6.57 19.44 17.91
CA GLY A 126 6.39 20.30 19.08
C GLY A 126 5.35 19.78 20.08
N MET A 127 5.04 18.49 20.06
CA MET A 127 3.99 17.84 20.87
C MET A 127 4.52 17.00 22.04
N GLY A 128 5.80 17.21 22.41
CA GLY A 128 6.46 16.43 23.47
C GLY A 128 7.51 15.46 22.92
N GLU A 129 7.99 14.57 23.77
CA GLU A 129 8.98 13.55 23.39
C GLU A 129 8.28 12.24 22.98
N GLY A 130 8.93 11.46 22.11
CA GLY A 130 8.49 10.13 21.71
C GLY A 130 8.01 10.02 20.26
N LYS A 131 7.59 8.81 19.91
CA LYS A 131 7.05 8.48 18.58
C LYS A 131 5.60 8.01 18.71
N MET A 132 4.73 8.52 17.85
CA MET A 132 3.33 8.16 17.79
C MET A 132 3.06 7.27 16.57
N PRO A 133 2.60 6.02 16.74
CA PRO A 133 2.15 5.21 15.62
C PRO A 133 0.97 5.87 14.89
N MET A 134 1.00 5.83 13.57
CA MET A 134 -0.05 6.41 12.72
C MET A 134 -0.77 5.32 11.93
N SER A 135 -0.28 5.00 10.73
CA SER A 135 -0.87 4.01 9.86
C SER A 135 0.10 2.88 9.54
N ARG A 136 -0.42 1.67 9.36
CA ARG A 136 0.32 0.59 8.69
C ARG A 136 0.13 0.73 7.19
N GLY A 137 1.15 0.38 6.43
CA GLY A 137 1.09 0.40 5.00
C GLY A 137 1.99 -0.65 4.35
N VAL A 138 1.82 -0.75 3.07
CA VAL A 138 2.62 -1.61 2.21
C VAL A 138 3.06 -0.84 0.98
N SER A 139 4.32 -1.03 0.61
CA SER A 139 4.89 -0.53 -0.65
C SER A 139 5.09 -1.71 -1.59
N VAL A 140 4.61 -1.58 -2.81
CA VAL A 140 4.86 -2.52 -3.91
C VAL A 140 5.67 -1.81 -4.99
N ARG A 141 6.84 -2.35 -5.34
CA ARG A 141 7.72 -1.75 -6.35
C ARG A 141 8.12 -2.77 -7.40
N ARG A 142 7.98 -2.42 -8.68
CA ARG A 142 8.37 -3.27 -9.81
C ARG A 142 9.60 -2.74 -10.51
N TYR A 143 10.57 -3.60 -10.67
CA TYR A 143 11.86 -3.30 -11.30
C TYR A 143 12.00 -4.04 -12.62
N ARG A 144 12.35 -3.28 -13.67
CA ARG A 144 12.56 -3.77 -15.03
C ARG A 144 13.82 -3.15 -15.61
N GLN A 145 14.76 -3.96 -16.06
CA GLN A 145 15.96 -3.49 -16.78
C GLN A 145 16.74 -2.39 -16.04
N GLY A 146 16.88 -2.52 -14.71
CA GLY A 146 17.60 -1.55 -13.89
C GLY A 146 16.83 -0.26 -13.55
N TRP A 147 15.53 -0.22 -13.83
CA TRP A 147 14.61 0.86 -13.48
C TRP A 147 13.49 0.41 -12.56
N MET A 148 13.03 1.29 -11.72
CA MET A 148 11.74 1.16 -11.07
C MET A 148 10.67 1.70 -12.04
N THR A 149 9.78 0.82 -12.49
CA THR A 149 8.71 1.17 -13.44
C THR A 149 7.36 1.37 -12.76
N TRP A 150 7.21 0.81 -11.55
CA TRP A 150 6.00 0.95 -10.74
C TRP A 150 6.37 1.10 -9.28
N ALA A 151 5.71 2.00 -8.59
CA ALA A 151 5.68 2.06 -7.14
C ALA A 151 4.24 2.36 -6.70
N CYS A 152 3.82 1.70 -5.63
CA CYS A 152 2.50 1.89 -5.04
C CYS A 152 2.65 1.85 -3.52
N ASP A 153 2.22 2.90 -2.85
CA ASP A 153 2.09 2.95 -1.40
C ASP A 153 0.61 2.93 -1.02
N VAL A 154 0.21 1.89 -0.31
CA VAL A 154 -1.17 1.69 0.13
C VAL A 154 -1.23 1.70 1.65
N TYR A 155 -2.03 2.56 2.21
CA TYR A 155 -2.19 2.74 3.64
C TYR A 155 -3.51 3.46 3.97
N ASP A 156 -3.96 3.38 5.22
CA ASP A 156 -5.13 4.13 5.68
C ASP A 156 -4.78 5.60 5.95
N THR A 157 -5.35 6.49 5.17
CA THR A 157 -5.16 7.94 5.31
C THR A 157 -6.03 8.54 6.41
N GLY A 158 -7.00 7.80 6.94
CA GLY A 158 -7.88 8.27 8.01
C GLY A 158 -7.14 8.72 9.26
N SER A 159 -5.96 8.16 9.51
CA SER A 159 -5.08 8.55 10.63
C SER A 159 -4.44 9.94 10.46
N PHE A 160 -4.41 10.48 9.24
CA PHE A 160 -3.77 11.76 8.89
C PHE A 160 -4.74 12.91 8.74
N ARG A 161 -6.03 12.65 8.66
CA ARG A 161 -7.03 13.68 8.38
C ARG A 161 -7.38 14.46 9.65
N ALA A 162 -6.40 15.21 10.16
CA ALA A 162 -6.74 16.47 10.79
C ALA A 162 -7.38 17.38 9.71
N PRO A 163 -8.46 18.09 10.01
CA PRO A 163 -8.98 19.06 9.06
C PRO A 163 -7.83 19.99 8.64
N PRO A 164 -7.70 20.30 7.34
CA PRO A 164 -6.65 21.20 6.89
C PRO A 164 -6.75 22.50 7.67
N PRO A 165 -5.61 23.18 7.93
CA PRO A 165 -5.63 24.49 8.58
C PRO A 165 -6.57 25.42 7.83
N PRO A 166 -7.23 26.38 8.49
CA PRO A 166 -8.11 27.34 7.83
C PRO A 166 -7.42 28.02 6.66
N GLY A 167 -8.01 27.93 5.47
CA GLY A 167 -7.47 28.53 4.25
C GLY A 167 -6.57 27.61 3.40
N VAL A 168 -6.34 26.37 3.83
CA VAL A 168 -5.66 25.34 3.03
C VAL A 168 -6.74 24.45 2.42
N GLU A 169 -6.75 24.31 1.09
CA GLU A 169 -7.59 23.29 0.44
C GLU A 169 -7.07 21.91 0.83
N ALA A 170 -7.99 21.02 1.21
CA ALA A 170 -7.67 19.60 1.38
C ALA A 170 -7.10 19.08 0.05
N ALA A 171 -6.03 18.29 0.11
CA ALA A 171 -5.56 17.58 -1.07
C ALA A 171 -6.75 16.83 -1.69
N PRO A 172 -6.93 16.89 -3.01
CA PRO A 172 -7.97 16.12 -3.65
C PRO A 172 -7.79 14.65 -3.28
N LEU A 173 -8.89 13.98 -2.99
CA LEU A 173 -8.88 12.52 -2.86
C LEU A 173 -8.28 11.94 -4.14
N PRO A 174 -7.46 10.88 -4.05
CA PRO A 174 -7.02 10.20 -5.25
C PRO A 174 -8.22 9.90 -6.11
N ASP A 175 -8.13 10.23 -7.40
CA ASP A 175 -9.16 9.86 -8.35
C ASP A 175 -9.44 8.38 -8.17
N ALA A 176 -10.71 8.01 -8.07
CA ALA A 176 -11.11 6.61 -8.14
C ALA A 176 -10.42 6.00 -9.36
N PRO A 177 -9.88 4.77 -9.28
CA PRO A 177 -9.19 4.16 -10.41
C PRO A 177 -10.06 4.31 -11.65
N SER A 178 -9.47 4.80 -12.74
CA SER A 178 -10.28 5.02 -13.94
C SER A 178 -10.94 3.70 -14.35
N PRO A 179 -12.18 3.68 -14.82
CA PRO A 179 -12.85 2.48 -15.30
C PRO A 179 -11.96 1.63 -16.23
N ASN A 180 -11.08 2.26 -17.02
CA ASN A 180 -10.14 1.60 -17.90
C ASN A 180 -9.01 0.83 -17.16
N GLU A 181 -8.76 1.07 -15.89
CA GLU A 181 -7.76 0.30 -15.13
C GLU A 181 -8.30 -1.05 -14.68
N TRP A 182 -9.53 -1.13 -14.23
CA TRP A 182 -10.13 -2.41 -13.84
C TRP A 182 -10.77 -3.15 -15.03
N GLU A 183 -11.28 -2.46 -16.06
CA GLU A 183 -11.78 -3.10 -17.27
C GLU A 183 -10.71 -3.92 -18.00
N ARG A 184 -9.44 -3.47 -17.98
CA ARG A 184 -8.32 -4.23 -18.55
C ARG A 184 -8.09 -5.57 -17.85
N HIS A 185 -8.51 -5.72 -16.62
CA HIS A 185 -8.39 -6.93 -15.82
C HIS A 185 -9.71 -7.71 -15.70
N ALA A 186 -10.77 -7.22 -16.32
CA ALA A 186 -12.12 -7.83 -16.26
C ALA A 186 -12.21 -9.24 -16.88
N ALA A 187 -11.20 -9.66 -17.65
CA ALA A 187 -11.07 -11.02 -18.14
C ALA A 187 -10.59 -12.02 -17.07
N THR A 188 -10.10 -11.54 -15.93
CA THR A 188 -9.72 -12.36 -14.79
C THR A 188 -10.98 -12.72 -13.99
N PRO A 189 -11.12 -13.95 -13.50
CA PRO A 189 -12.25 -14.31 -12.65
C PRO A 189 -12.35 -13.34 -11.46
N ILE A 190 -13.48 -12.66 -11.37
CA ILE A 190 -13.76 -11.71 -10.28
C ILE A 190 -14.44 -12.51 -9.16
N THR A 191 -13.86 -12.44 -7.97
CA THR A 191 -14.47 -13.06 -6.80
C THR A 191 -15.51 -12.12 -6.22
N VAL A 192 -16.77 -12.55 -6.20
CA VAL A 192 -17.86 -11.84 -5.51
C VAL A 192 -17.89 -12.34 -4.07
N CYS A 193 -17.73 -11.46 -3.10
CA CYS A 193 -17.65 -11.83 -1.68
C CYS A 193 -18.82 -12.72 -1.24
N SER A 194 -20.04 -12.45 -1.71
CA SER A 194 -21.21 -13.26 -1.37
C SER A 194 -21.21 -14.69 -1.94
N GLU A 195 -20.26 -15.02 -2.80
CA GLU A 195 -20.12 -16.33 -3.47
C GLU A 195 -18.93 -17.12 -2.92
N VAL A 196 -18.14 -16.55 -2.01
CA VAL A 196 -16.97 -17.20 -1.40
C VAL A 196 -17.40 -18.11 -0.26
N ASP A 197 -16.86 -19.31 -0.21
CA ASP A 197 -16.98 -20.21 0.95
C ASP A 197 -15.97 -19.77 2.03
N PHE A 198 -16.33 -18.75 2.79
CA PHE A 198 -15.50 -18.23 3.87
C PHE A 198 -15.21 -19.23 4.97
N ASP A 199 -16.08 -20.23 5.16
CA ASP A 199 -15.85 -21.28 6.14
C ASP A 199 -14.65 -22.15 5.75
N ALA A 200 -14.62 -22.59 4.50
CA ALA A 200 -13.48 -23.34 3.94
C ALA A 200 -12.19 -22.51 3.88
N ASP A 201 -12.29 -21.22 3.54
CA ASP A 201 -11.13 -20.32 3.51
C ASP A 201 -10.53 -20.11 4.91
N CYS A 202 -11.38 -19.98 5.93
CA CYS A 202 -10.92 -19.83 7.31
C CYS A 202 -10.19 -21.08 7.83
N ASP A 203 -10.52 -22.26 7.33
CA ASP A 203 -9.85 -23.51 7.73
C ASP A 203 -8.38 -23.58 7.29
N GLN A 204 -7.95 -22.74 6.36
CA GLN A 204 -6.54 -22.62 5.93
C GLN A 204 -5.67 -21.87 6.95
N PHE A 205 -6.25 -21.10 7.87
CA PHE A 205 -5.48 -20.41 8.90
C PHE A 205 -4.91 -21.37 9.94
N HIS A 206 -3.69 -21.10 10.41
CA HIS A 206 -3.10 -21.85 11.51
C HIS A 206 -3.95 -21.69 12.78
N PRO A 207 -4.22 -22.76 13.58
CA PRO A 207 -5.13 -22.66 14.69
C PRO A 207 -4.79 -21.59 15.73
N THR A 208 -3.50 -21.39 16.05
CA THR A 208 -3.04 -20.53 17.14
C THR A 208 -2.13 -19.39 16.67
N ASP A 209 -1.29 -19.63 15.64
CA ASP A 209 -0.19 -18.73 15.29
C ASP A 209 -0.57 -17.78 14.15
N SER A 210 -1.81 -17.86 13.66
CA SER A 210 -2.28 -16.97 12.59
C SER A 210 -2.63 -15.59 13.13
N VAL A 211 -2.31 -14.57 12.32
CA VAL A 211 -2.72 -13.18 12.54
C VAL A 211 -3.38 -12.67 11.27
N TYR A 212 -4.50 -11.98 11.42
CA TYR A 212 -5.15 -11.23 10.33
C TYR A 212 -5.24 -9.76 10.70
N ILE A 213 -4.82 -8.89 9.79
CA ILE A 213 -4.85 -7.43 9.95
C ILE A 213 -5.78 -6.83 8.91
N ASP A 214 -6.82 -6.15 9.38
CA ASP A 214 -7.74 -5.38 8.55
C ASP A 214 -7.77 -3.92 9.01
N PRO A 215 -7.62 -2.92 8.13
CA PRO A 215 -7.53 -1.53 8.53
C PRO A 215 -8.82 -0.98 9.15
N ILE A 216 -9.99 -1.54 8.81
CA ILE A 216 -11.28 -1.14 9.38
C ILE A 216 -11.52 -1.81 10.73
N PHE A 217 -11.33 -3.14 10.80
CA PHE A 217 -11.77 -3.95 11.93
C PHE A 217 -10.67 -4.25 12.94
N GLY A 218 -9.40 -4.08 12.58
CA GLY A 218 -8.25 -4.27 13.47
C GLY A 218 -7.52 -5.59 13.27
N GLU A 219 -6.98 -6.14 14.35
CA GLU A 219 -6.10 -7.31 14.35
C GLU A 219 -6.78 -8.49 15.06
N PHE A 220 -6.69 -9.69 14.47
CA PHE A 220 -7.32 -10.93 14.92
C PHE A 220 -6.27 -12.03 15.05
N HIS A 221 -6.34 -12.84 16.11
CA HIS A 221 -5.35 -13.85 16.44
C HIS A 221 -5.95 -15.25 16.51
N GLY A 222 -5.31 -16.18 15.81
CA GLY A 222 -5.76 -17.56 15.73
C GLY A 222 -7.00 -17.75 14.85
N ARG A 223 -7.13 -18.96 14.31
CA ARG A 223 -8.21 -19.31 13.38
C ARG A 223 -9.61 -18.98 13.90
N ASP A 224 -9.89 -19.31 15.16
CA ASP A 224 -11.24 -19.19 15.70
C ASP A 224 -11.69 -17.71 15.79
N GLU A 225 -10.80 -16.81 16.16
CA GLU A 225 -11.11 -15.37 16.21
C GLU A 225 -11.26 -14.80 14.80
N ILE A 226 -10.36 -15.13 13.89
CA ILE A 226 -10.41 -14.75 12.47
C ILE A 226 -11.71 -15.24 11.84
N LYS A 227 -12.03 -16.52 12.03
CA LYS A 227 -13.26 -17.14 11.51
C LYS A 227 -14.51 -16.48 12.08
N SER A 228 -14.54 -16.22 13.38
CA SER A 228 -15.67 -15.54 14.04
C SER A 228 -15.93 -14.15 13.45
N TRP A 229 -14.88 -13.40 13.18
CA TRP A 229 -15.00 -12.08 12.55
C TRP A 229 -15.43 -12.18 11.08
N ILE A 230 -14.76 -13.00 10.27
CA ILE A 230 -15.07 -13.16 8.84
C ILE A 230 -16.52 -13.62 8.65
N MET A 231 -16.98 -14.61 9.41
CA MET A 231 -18.34 -15.14 9.32
C MET A 231 -19.42 -14.18 9.81
N ASP A 232 -19.07 -13.22 10.68
CA ASP A 232 -20.01 -12.16 11.09
C ASP A 232 -20.10 -11.03 10.03
N ILE A 233 -18.97 -10.66 9.43
CA ILE A 233 -18.88 -9.45 8.60
C ILE A 233 -19.08 -9.75 7.10
N MET A 234 -18.36 -10.71 6.55
CA MET A 234 -18.29 -10.89 5.10
C MET A 234 -19.64 -11.22 4.43
N PRO A 235 -20.55 -12.00 5.04
CA PRO A 235 -21.89 -12.19 4.47
C PRO A 235 -22.74 -10.91 4.40
N ARG A 236 -22.32 -9.86 5.10
CA ARG A 236 -23.04 -8.59 5.26
C ARG A 236 -22.46 -7.43 4.46
N VAL A 237 -21.31 -7.61 3.82
CA VAL A 237 -20.66 -6.53 3.01
C VAL A 237 -21.46 -6.20 1.74
N GLY A 238 -22.40 -7.06 1.36
CA GLY A 238 -23.16 -6.91 0.13
C GLY A 238 -22.43 -7.48 -1.10
N ARG A 239 -22.84 -7.07 -2.28
CA ARG A 239 -22.25 -7.53 -3.53
C ARG A 239 -20.98 -6.73 -3.85
N ILE A 240 -19.87 -7.15 -3.26
CA ILE A 240 -18.55 -6.57 -3.45
C ILE A 240 -17.69 -7.51 -4.29
N GLU A 241 -16.96 -6.98 -5.24
CA GLU A 241 -15.97 -7.68 -6.06
C GLU A 241 -14.57 -7.15 -5.78
N PHE A 242 -13.57 -8.04 -5.75
CA PHE A 242 -12.15 -7.67 -5.76
C PHE A 242 -11.58 -7.93 -7.15
N VAL A 243 -11.22 -6.86 -7.85
CA VAL A 243 -10.71 -6.89 -9.21
C VAL A 243 -9.19 -6.78 -9.17
N PRO A 244 -8.44 -7.82 -9.57
CA PRO A 244 -6.98 -7.75 -9.62
C PRO A 244 -6.51 -6.63 -10.56
N VAL A 245 -5.50 -5.85 -10.16
CA VAL A 245 -4.92 -4.75 -10.97
C VAL A 245 -3.44 -4.95 -11.30
N GLY A 246 -2.89 -6.06 -10.92
CA GLY A 246 -1.51 -6.47 -11.20
C GLY A 246 -1.40 -7.99 -11.27
N PRO A 247 -0.20 -8.51 -11.52
CA PRO A 247 0.03 -9.95 -11.46
C PRO A 247 -0.23 -10.45 -10.03
N GLU A 248 -0.73 -11.67 -9.95
CA GLU A 248 -0.69 -12.45 -8.72
C GLU A 248 0.75 -12.89 -8.48
N LEU A 249 1.30 -12.56 -7.33
CA LEU A 249 2.68 -12.86 -6.99
C LEU A 249 2.73 -13.91 -5.88
N ASN A 250 3.54 -14.95 -6.07
CA ASN A 250 3.71 -16.02 -5.10
C ASN A 250 5.15 -16.55 -5.16
N ASN A 251 5.86 -16.48 -4.05
CA ASN A 251 7.23 -17.00 -3.93
C ASN A 251 7.30 -18.34 -3.17
N GLY A 252 6.16 -18.97 -2.91
CA GLY A 252 6.02 -20.23 -2.18
C GLY A 252 5.81 -20.07 -0.67
N SER A 253 6.23 -18.96 -0.08
CA SER A 253 5.98 -18.63 1.33
C SER A 253 5.06 -17.43 1.51
N THR A 254 5.01 -16.56 0.52
CA THR A 254 4.18 -15.35 0.55
C THR A 254 3.42 -15.19 -0.76
N TYR A 255 2.19 -14.79 -0.62
CA TYR A 255 1.28 -14.39 -1.69
C TYR A 255 0.98 -12.90 -1.58
N LEU A 256 0.95 -12.21 -2.72
CA LEU A 256 0.57 -10.82 -2.82
C LEU A 256 -0.37 -10.61 -4.01
N GLN A 257 -1.42 -9.82 -3.78
CA GLN A 257 -2.35 -9.38 -4.82
C GLN A 257 -2.71 -7.92 -4.62
N GLU A 258 -2.50 -7.10 -5.65
CA GLU A 258 -3.10 -5.76 -5.74
C GLU A 258 -4.50 -5.86 -6.36
N TRP A 259 -5.45 -5.09 -5.83
CA TRP A 259 -6.84 -5.15 -6.27
C TRP A 259 -7.55 -3.80 -6.17
N ILE A 260 -8.67 -3.69 -6.87
CA ILE A 260 -9.68 -2.64 -6.66
C ILE A 260 -10.93 -3.31 -6.10
N GLN A 261 -11.45 -2.77 -5.01
CA GLN A 261 -12.74 -3.15 -4.47
C GLN A 261 -13.84 -2.41 -5.23
N VAL A 262 -14.86 -3.14 -5.69
CA VAL A 262 -15.95 -2.63 -6.52
C VAL A 262 -17.28 -3.03 -5.92
N ALA A 263 -18.17 -2.07 -5.66
CA ALA A 263 -19.56 -2.35 -5.34
C ALA A 263 -20.36 -2.62 -6.62
N VAL A 264 -21.14 -3.69 -6.63
CA VAL A 264 -22.08 -3.97 -7.72
C VAL A 264 -23.50 -3.59 -7.26
N THR A 265 -24.00 -2.49 -7.77
CA THR A 265 -25.32 -1.93 -7.39
C THR A 265 -26.47 -2.86 -7.76
N SER A 266 -27.67 -2.57 -7.26
CA SER A 266 -28.90 -3.30 -7.59
C SER A 266 -29.24 -3.26 -9.08
N THR A 267 -28.76 -2.24 -9.81
CA THR A 267 -28.91 -2.10 -11.27
C THR A 267 -27.81 -2.80 -12.06
N GLY A 268 -26.79 -3.35 -11.38
CA GLY A 268 -25.63 -3.97 -12.01
C GLY A 268 -24.51 -2.98 -12.37
N GLU A 269 -24.62 -1.72 -11.99
CA GLU A 269 -23.55 -0.74 -12.11
C GLU A 269 -22.38 -1.11 -11.19
N ARG A 270 -21.16 -0.94 -11.69
CA ARG A 270 -19.92 -1.25 -10.96
C ARG A 270 -19.26 0.05 -10.53
N VAL A 271 -19.25 0.30 -9.22
CA VAL A 271 -18.70 1.51 -8.61
C VAL A 271 -17.39 1.17 -7.89
N PRO A 272 -16.23 1.66 -8.36
CA PRO A 272 -14.97 1.50 -7.64
C PRO A 272 -15.04 2.16 -6.27
N MET A 273 -14.58 1.45 -5.23
CA MET A 273 -14.65 1.91 -3.85
C MET A 273 -13.29 2.30 -3.29
N THR A 274 -12.33 1.41 -3.40
CA THR A 274 -10.96 1.62 -2.91
C THR A 274 -9.99 0.74 -3.68
N ARG A 275 -8.71 1.10 -3.64
CA ARG A 275 -7.61 0.26 -4.10
C ARG A 275 -6.91 -0.33 -2.88
N GLY A 276 -6.48 -1.57 -2.99
CA GLY A 276 -5.79 -2.24 -1.90
C GLY A 276 -4.79 -3.27 -2.36
N THR A 277 -4.13 -3.83 -1.37
CA THR A 277 -3.15 -4.91 -1.52
C THR A 277 -3.35 -5.91 -0.40
N SER A 278 -3.44 -7.19 -0.75
CA SER A 278 -3.46 -8.30 0.21
C SER A 278 -2.09 -8.96 0.27
N VAL A 279 -1.60 -9.18 1.48
CA VAL A 279 -0.40 -9.98 1.76
C VAL A 279 -0.81 -11.19 2.57
N ARG A 280 -0.37 -12.39 2.16
CA ARG A 280 -0.61 -13.65 2.88
C ARG A 280 0.70 -14.39 3.02
N ARG A 281 1.02 -14.90 4.23
CA ARG A 281 2.21 -15.72 4.47
C ARG A 281 1.81 -17.10 4.94
N TYR A 282 2.49 -18.10 4.40
CA TYR A 282 2.23 -19.50 4.63
C TYR A 282 3.38 -20.18 5.34
N LYS A 283 3.07 -21.09 6.24
CA LYS A 283 4.02 -21.98 6.88
C LYS A 283 3.37 -23.35 7.07
N ASP A 284 4.07 -24.41 6.67
CA ASP A 284 3.64 -25.80 6.82
C ASP A 284 2.22 -26.06 6.27
N GLY A 285 1.87 -25.40 5.16
CA GLY A 285 0.58 -25.53 4.49
C GLY A 285 -0.57 -24.73 5.14
N SER A 286 -0.29 -23.89 6.14
CA SER A 286 -1.29 -23.03 6.77
C SER A 286 -0.93 -21.55 6.62
N THR A 287 -1.97 -20.71 6.53
CA THR A 287 -1.81 -19.26 6.59
C THR A 287 -1.48 -18.84 8.02
N ILE A 288 -0.30 -18.25 8.22
CA ILE A 288 0.14 -17.73 9.53
C ILE A 288 -0.01 -16.21 9.64
N TYR A 289 -0.10 -15.53 8.52
CA TYR A 289 -0.27 -14.08 8.46
C TYR A 289 -1.13 -13.71 7.26
N ALA A 290 -2.04 -12.79 7.48
CA ALA A 290 -2.84 -12.16 6.45
C ALA A 290 -2.98 -10.67 6.78
N ALA A 291 -2.79 -9.81 5.79
CA ALA A 291 -3.04 -8.38 5.94
C ALA A 291 -3.66 -7.82 4.67
N ASP A 292 -4.66 -6.97 4.85
CA ASP A 292 -5.23 -6.16 3.80
C ASP A 292 -4.86 -4.70 4.06
N TYR A 293 -4.36 -4.03 3.04
CA TYR A 293 -3.98 -2.63 3.07
C TYR A 293 -4.85 -1.87 2.09
N PHE A 294 -5.55 -0.86 2.55
CA PHE A 294 -6.35 0.05 1.73
C PHE A 294 -6.70 1.32 2.50
N ASP A 295 -7.12 2.37 1.77
CA ASP A 295 -7.50 3.63 2.37
C ASP A 295 -8.99 3.63 2.77
N ILE A 296 -9.28 3.63 4.07
CA ILE A 296 -10.64 3.71 4.61
C ILE A 296 -11.33 5.01 4.20
N ALA A 297 -10.58 6.08 4.00
CA ALA A 297 -11.18 7.37 3.69
C ALA A 297 -11.90 7.37 2.34
N THR A 298 -11.44 6.57 1.38
CA THR A 298 -12.15 6.40 0.09
C THR A 298 -13.52 5.76 0.27
N LEU A 299 -13.66 4.87 1.26
CA LEU A 299 -14.92 4.20 1.59
C LEU A 299 -15.96 5.12 2.23
N THR A 300 -15.56 6.27 2.72
CA THR A 300 -16.43 7.23 3.40
C THR A 300 -16.95 8.35 2.50
N THR A 301 -16.62 8.35 1.21
CA THR A 301 -17.14 9.33 0.26
C THR A 301 -18.65 9.13 0.07
N PRO A 302 -19.44 10.20 -0.17
CA PRO A 302 -20.89 10.08 -0.36
C PRO A 302 -21.28 9.10 -1.46
N GLU A 303 -20.53 9.07 -2.55
CA GLU A 303 -20.75 8.17 -3.70
C GLU A 303 -20.54 6.71 -3.31
N VAL A 304 -19.41 6.38 -2.68
CA VAL A 304 -19.10 5.03 -2.24
C VAL A 304 -20.07 4.56 -1.16
N LEU A 305 -20.44 5.42 -0.22
CA LEU A 305 -21.46 5.10 0.78
C LEU A 305 -22.83 4.83 0.16
N ALA A 306 -23.20 5.54 -0.91
CA ALA A 306 -24.43 5.28 -1.64
C ALA A 306 -24.36 3.92 -2.37
N ALA A 307 -23.27 3.64 -3.08
CA ALA A 307 -23.03 2.37 -3.76
C ALA A 307 -22.98 1.19 -2.79
N SER A 308 -22.34 1.35 -1.63
CA SER A 308 -22.29 0.34 -0.57
C SER A 308 -23.68 -0.04 -0.06
N ARG A 309 -24.55 0.93 0.17
CA ARG A 309 -25.94 0.64 0.55
C ARG A 309 -26.74 -0.03 -0.58
N ASP A 310 -26.56 0.42 -1.82
CA ASP A 310 -27.28 -0.09 -2.97
C ASP A 310 -26.81 -1.52 -3.37
N CYS A 311 -25.55 -1.87 -3.12
CA CYS A 311 -25.07 -3.23 -3.31
C CYS A 311 -25.53 -4.21 -2.20
N GLY A 312 -26.29 -3.75 -1.23
CA GLY A 312 -26.89 -4.56 -0.16
C GLY A 312 -26.04 -4.69 1.09
N SER A 313 -25.01 -3.84 1.27
CA SER A 313 -24.25 -3.84 2.52
C SER A 313 -25.14 -3.44 3.71
N THR A 314 -25.02 -4.22 4.80
CA THR A 314 -25.68 -3.98 6.08
C THR A 314 -24.69 -3.71 7.21
N ILE A 315 -23.43 -3.45 6.88
CA ILE A 315 -22.38 -3.09 7.83
C ILE A 315 -22.68 -1.71 8.42
N THR A 316 -22.60 -1.58 9.72
CA THR A 316 -22.84 -0.35 10.47
C THR A 316 -21.59 0.13 11.18
N THR A 317 -21.61 1.37 11.63
CA THR A 317 -20.53 1.91 12.48
C THR A 317 -20.37 1.09 13.78
N ASP A 318 -21.46 0.58 14.35
CA ASP A 318 -21.41 -0.25 15.55
C ASP A 318 -20.70 -1.59 15.29
N ASP A 319 -20.86 -2.16 14.12
CA ASP A 319 -20.13 -3.37 13.71
C ASP A 319 -18.62 -3.10 13.66
N ILE A 320 -18.22 -1.97 13.10
CA ILE A 320 -16.82 -1.56 13.04
C ILE A 320 -16.27 -1.35 14.46
N MET A 321 -16.97 -0.61 15.28
CA MET A 321 -16.55 -0.30 16.65
C MET A 321 -16.47 -1.56 17.53
N LYS A 322 -17.33 -2.55 17.31
CA LYS A 322 -17.33 -3.83 18.01
C LYS A 322 -15.98 -4.54 17.95
N TYR A 323 -15.29 -4.44 16.81
CA TYR A 323 -14.00 -5.09 16.59
C TYR A 323 -12.83 -4.17 16.91
N LYS A 324 -12.88 -2.92 16.47
CA LYS A 324 -11.79 -1.96 16.65
C LYS A 324 -11.44 -1.67 18.11
N LEU A 325 -12.40 -1.78 19.02
CA LEU A 325 -12.21 -1.57 20.47
C LEU A 325 -11.72 -2.83 21.22
N ARG A 326 -11.63 -3.99 20.57
CA ARG A 326 -11.14 -5.22 21.23
C ARG A 326 -9.63 -5.20 21.51
N GLY A 327 -8.87 -4.40 20.77
CA GLY A 327 -7.41 -4.27 20.89
C GLY A 327 -6.93 -3.12 21.78
N LEU A 328 -7.86 -2.39 22.41
CA LEU A 328 -7.57 -1.35 23.40
C LEU A 328 -7.83 -1.87 24.80
#